data_9fa262f25eee71533084d5cafff883a2
#
_entry.id   9fa262f25eee71533084d5cafff883a2
#
_cell.length_a   1.000
_cell.length_b   1.000
_cell.length_c   1.000
_cell.angle_alpha   90.00
_cell.angle_beta   90.00
_cell.angle_gamma   90.00
#
_symmetry.space_group_name_H-M   'P 1'
#
loop_
_entity.id
_entity.type
_entity.pdbx_description
1 polymer ?
#
loop_
_entity_poly.entity_id
_entity_poly.type
_entity_poly.pdbx_seq_one_letter_code
_entity_poly.pdbx_strand_id
1 'polypeptide(L)'
;MSENIIYTDEFIKEMPKSDLHLHLDGSMRLSSLIEMSKKTKTTLPSLTESGMRELVFKESYTSLVEYLEGFRYTCDIMRDLENIERTSYELAIDNLNEGVNYIEVRFAPQLLVDHNKGLTIEAVLTACNNGLKKAQREYNNSSEVLQEGKPEFHYGIITCAMRMFGPEGFSPYYTNLFRMMNYAKDMQVITMAAMEMVRASVKLRDTKGIPIVGIDLSGQ
;
A
#
# COMPACT_ATOMS: atom_id res chain seq x y z
N MET A 1 13.34 21.27 -39.80
CA MET A 1 12.93 21.92 -38.53
C MET A 1 11.94 20.94 -37.90
N SER A 2 12.32 20.29 -36.80
CA SER A 2 11.38 19.44 -36.05
C SER A 2 10.41 20.36 -35.31
N GLU A 3 9.14 20.32 -35.68
CA GLU A 3 8.10 20.95 -34.87
C GLU A 3 8.16 20.34 -33.48
N ASN A 4 8.42 21.17 -32.46
CA ASN A 4 8.25 20.76 -31.07
C ASN A 4 6.74 20.59 -30.84
N ILE A 5 6.27 19.36 -30.88
CA ILE A 5 4.90 19.03 -30.50
C ILE A 5 4.79 19.28 -28.99
N ILE A 6 4.12 20.35 -28.61
CA ILE A 6 3.78 20.64 -27.22
C ILE A 6 2.41 20.00 -26.96
N TYR A 7 2.40 18.94 -26.16
CA TYR A 7 1.15 18.32 -25.72
C TYR A 7 0.47 19.23 -24.70
N THR A 8 -0.86 19.39 -24.79
CA THR A 8 -1.64 20.16 -23.81
C THR A 8 -1.84 19.34 -22.53
N ASP A 9 -2.10 20.01 -21.42
CA ASP A 9 -2.40 19.35 -20.14
C ASP A 9 -3.64 18.43 -20.26
N GLU A 10 -4.64 18.86 -21.06
CA GLU A 10 -5.83 18.06 -21.35
C GLU A 10 -5.47 16.76 -22.08
N PHE A 11 -4.61 16.84 -23.12
CA PHE A 11 -4.15 15.66 -23.84
C PHE A 11 -3.42 14.68 -22.92
N ILE A 12 -2.52 15.20 -22.05
CA ILE A 12 -1.76 14.38 -21.10
C ILE A 12 -2.71 13.75 -20.07
N LYS A 13 -3.75 14.48 -19.63
CA LYS A 13 -4.72 13.99 -18.67
C LYS A 13 -5.61 12.87 -19.25
N GLU A 14 -6.02 13.01 -20.50
CA GLU A 14 -6.88 12.03 -21.18
C GLU A 14 -6.13 10.79 -21.67
N MET A 15 -4.82 10.88 -21.83
CA MET A 15 -4.02 9.75 -22.28
C MET A 15 -4.03 8.65 -21.22
N PRO A 16 -4.37 7.38 -21.60
CA PRO A 16 -4.30 6.26 -20.66
C PRO A 16 -2.89 6.09 -20.10
N LYS A 17 -2.80 5.92 -18.79
CA LYS A 17 -1.52 5.80 -18.06
C LYS A 17 -1.49 4.53 -17.23
N SER A 18 -0.29 4.07 -16.89
CA SER A 18 -0.07 3.01 -15.90
C SER A 18 0.96 3.45 -14.87
N ASP A 19 0.72 3.09 -13.60
CA ASP A 19 1.68 3.25 -12.52
C ASP A 19 2.11 1.88 -11.99
N LEU A 20 3.37 1.53 -12.22
CA LEU A 20 3.95 0.23 -11.88
C LEU A 20 4.73 0.24 -10.56
N HIS A 21 4.78 1.39 -9.84
CA HIS A 21 5.54 1.51 -8.61
C HIS A 21 4.84 2.36 -7.56
N LEU A 22 3.73 1.84 -7.03
CA LEU A 22 2.83 2.57 -6.14
C LEU A 22 2.76 1.90 -4.76
N HIS A 23 3.23 2.58 -3.72
CA HIS A 23 3.23 2.05 -2.35
C HIS A 23 1.88 2.30 -1.65
N LEU A 24 1.23 1.23 -1.15
CA LEU A 24 -0.02 1.36 -0.40
C LEU A 24 0.16 2.17 0.89
N ASP A 25 1.20 1.86 1.64
CA ASP A 25 1.53 2.48 2.93
C ASP A 25 2.04 3.92 2.79
N GLY A 26 2.48 4.32 1.61
CA GLY A 26 2.86 5.70 1.28
C GLY A 26 1.76 6.55 0.64
N SER A 27 0.60 5.97 0.33
CA SER A 27 -0.44 6.62 -0.51
C SER A 27 -1.72 6.97 0.25
N MET A 28 -1.71 6.93 1.58
CA MET A 28 -2.88 7.28 2.38
C MET A 28 -3.14 8.80 2.34
N ARG A 29 -4.37 9.20 2.02
CA ARG A 29 -4.80 10.60 2.11
C ARG A 29 -4.65 11.12 3.53
N LEU A 30 -4.12 12.33 3.73
CA LEU A 30 -3.93 12.90 5.07
C LEU A 30 -5.25 13.10 5.83
N SER A 31 -6.33 13.47 5.14
CA SER A 31 -7.67 13.54 5.72
C SER A 31 -8.12 12.19 6.27
N SER A 32 -7.95 11.12 5.50
CA SER A 32 -8.30 9.75 5.90
C SER A 32 -7.43 9.26 7.05
N LEU A 33 -6.12 9.54 7.03
CA LEU A 33 -5.18 9.23 8.10
C LEU A 33 -5.62 9.86 9.42
N ILE A 34 -5.99 11.15 9.41
CA ILE A 34 -6.46 11.89 10.60
C ILE A 34 -7.81 11.33 11.10
N GLU A 35 -8.73 11.03 10.19
CA GLU A 35 -10.03 10.46 10.55
C GLU A 35 -9.86 9.06 11.17
N MET A 36 -9.13 8.17 10.51
CA MET A 36 -8.89 6.81 10.97
C MET A 36 -8.11 6.75 12.28
N SER A 37 -7.20 7.71 12.52
CA SER A 37 -6.42 7.78 13.77
C SER A 37 -7.32 7.92 14.99
N LYS A 38 -8.45 8.63 14.87
CA LYS A 38 -9.44 8.78 15.95
C LYS A 38 -10.12 7.45 16.30
N LYS A 39 -10.43 6.65 15.26
CA LYS A 39 -11.03 5.31 15.43
C LYS A 39 -10.03 4.33 16.05
N THR A 40 -8.80 4.28 15.55
CA THR A 40 -7.75 3.37 16.03
C THR A 40 -7.09 3.83 17.34
N LYS A 41 -7.36 5.07 17.78
CA LYS A 41 -6.70 5.74 18.91
C LYS A 41 -5.18 5.85 18.71
N THR A 42 -4.74 5.94 17.47
CA THR A 42 -3.33 6.17 17.11
C THR A 42 -2.99 7.63 17.36
N THR A 43 -1.95 7.90 18.14
CA THR A 43 -1.48 9.26 18.40
C THR A 43 -0.73 9.80 17.20
N LEU A 44 -1.22 10.89 16.62
CA LEU A 44 -0.54 11.63 15.56
C LEU A 44 0.11 12.91 16.11
N PRO A 45 1.22 13.38 15.51
CA PRO A 45 1.86 14.66 15.89
C PRO A 45 0.94 15.87 15.68
N SER A 46 0.02 15.80 14.71
CA SER A 46 -1.01 16.81 14.46
C SER A 46 -2.31 16.17 14.00
N LEU A 47 -3.43 16.84 14.28
CA LEU A 47 -4.76 16.48 13.80
C LEU A 47 -5.26 17.38 12.66
N THR A 48 -4.36 18.15 12.05
CA THR A 48 -4.63 18.96 10.85
C THR A 48 -3.72 18.52 9.71
N GLU A 49 -4.20 18.60 8.47
CA GLU A 49 -3.39 18.25 7.31
C GLU A 49 -2.14 19.14 7.19
N SER A 50 -2.26 20.44 7.43
CA SER A 50 -1.12 21.37 7.42
C SER A 50 -0.06 21.00 8.45
N GLY A 51 -0.47 20.67 9.69
CA GLY A 51 0.46 20.22 10.72
C GLY A 51 1.11 18.87 10.41
N MET A 52 0.37 17.92 9.79
CA MET A 52 0.96 16.66 9.35
C MET A 52 1.96 16.85 8.20
N ARG A 53 1.70 17.79 7.27
CA ARG A 53 2.65 18.15 6.20
C ARG A 53 3.92 18.82 6.76
N GLU A 54 3.78 19.65 7.76
CA GLU A 54 4.92 20.31 8.40
C GLU A 54 5.79 19.35 9.22
N LEU A 55 5.16 18.46 10.01
CA LEU A 55 5.85 17.64 11.00
C LEU A 55 6.30 16.27 10.48
N VAL A 56 5.56 15.66 9.54
CA VAL A 56 5.76 14.27 9.11
C VAL A 56 5.93 14.15 7.60
N PHE A 57 4.93 14.58 6.82
CA PHE A 57 4.90 14.40 5.36
C PHE A 57 5.38 15.66 4.65
N LYS A 58 6.67 15.96 4.83
CA LYS A 58 7.32 17.18 4.38
C LYS A 58 7.57 17.17 2.86
N GLU A 59 7.77 18.33 2.27
CA GLU A 59 8.17 18.46 0.86
C GLU A 59 9.62 17.98 0.62
N SER A 60 10.47 18.05 1.65
CA SER A 60 11.85 17.59 1.60
C SER A 60 12.29 17.00 2.93
N TYR A 61 13.22 16.04 2.88
CA TYR A 61 13.74 15.33 4.03
C TYR A 61 15.28 15.40 4.05
N THR A 62 15.86 15.42 5.24
CA THR A 62 17.32 15.44 5.43
C THR A 62 17.96 14.07 5.27
N SER A 63 17.18 13.00 5.44
CA SER A 63 17.64 11.62 5.32
C SER A 63 16.47 10.68 4.97
N LEU A 64 16.83 9.49 4.44
CA LEU A 64 15.87 8.42 4.21
C LEU A 64 15.21 7.95 5.52
N VAL A 65 15.94 7.94 6.62
CA VAL A 65 15.41 7.55 7.93
C VAL A 65 14.27 8.48 8.34
N GLU A 66 14.47 9.79 8.23
CA GLU A 66 13.43 10.79 8.50
C GLU A 66 12.18 10.59 7.60
N TYR A 67 12.39 10.31 6.31
CA TYR A 67 11.30 10.00 5.38
C TYR A 67 10.51 8.75 5.83
N LEU A 68 11.21 7.70 6.24
CA LEU A 68 10.58 6.43 6.64
C LEU A 68 9.81 6.51 7.96
N GLU A 69 10.05 7.53 8.80
CA GLU A 69 9.28 7.73 10.04
C GLU A 69 7.78 7.93 9.77
N GLY A 70 7.41 8.53 8.64
CA GLY A 70 6.04 8.71 8.23
C GLY A 70 5.26 7.40 8.08
N PHE A 71 5.92 6.36 7.58
CA PHE A 71 5.32 5.04 7.36
C PHE A 71 4.88 4.35 8.66
N ARG A 72 5.47 4.70 9.80
CA ARG A 72 5.03 4.17 11.09
C ARG A 72 3.57 4.56 11.36
N TYR A 73 3.19 5.81 11.11
CA TYR A 73 1.82 6.28 11.35
C TYR A 73 0.82 5.62 10.41
N THR A 74 1.14 5.52 9.13
CA THR A 74 0.26 4.88 8.15
C THR A 74 0.10 3.39 8.41
N CYS A 75 1.19 2.67 8.71
CA CYS A 75 1.14 1.26 9.07
C CYS A 75 0.36 1.01 10.37
N ASP A 76 0.55 1.83 11.42
CA ASP A 76 -0.18 1.68 12.69
C ASP A 76 -1.70 1.83 12.49
N ILE A 77 -2.12 2.76 11.64
CA ILE A 77 -3.52 2.99 11.30
C ILE A 77 -4.07 1.88 10.43
N MET A 78 -3.29 1.36 9.48
CA MET A 78 -3.68 0.25 8.62
C MET A 78 -3.69 -1.12 9.32
N ARG A 79 -3.33 -1.24 10.60
CA ARG A 79 -3.59 -2.47 11.40
C ARG A 79 -5.06 -2.59 11.81
N ASP A 80 -5.93 -2.37 10.85
CA ASP A 80 -7.39 -2.53 10.88
C ASP A 80 -7.85 -2.85 9.46
N LEU A 81 -8.62 -3.92 9.27
CA LEU A 81 -9.00 -4.42 7.94
C LEU A 81 -9.84 -3.41 7.14
N GLU A 82 -10.73 -2.68 7.82
CA GLU A 82 -11.55 -1.65 7.16
C GLU A 82 -10.68 -0.48 6.67
N ASN A 83 -9.65 -0.12 7.44
CA ASN A 83 -8.72 0.94 7.06
C ASN A 83 -7.86 0.52 5.87
N ILE A 84 -7.41 -0.75 5.81
CA ILE A 84 -6.69 -1.28 4.63
C ILE A 84 -7.59 -1.24 3.40
N GLU A 85 -8.83 -1.73 3.51
CA GLU A 85 -9.78 -1.74 2.41
C GLU A 85 -10.06 -0.32 1.91
N ARG A 86 -10.33 0.63 2.83
CA ARG A 86 -10.57 2.02 2.50
C ARG A 86 -9.36 2.69 1.85
N THR A 87 -8.16 2.51 2.40
CA THR A 87 -6.93 3.08 1.81
C THR A 87 -6.71 2.57 0.40
N SER A 88 -6.89 1.27 0.19
CA SER A 88 -6.74 0.65 -1.14
C SER A 88 -7.78 1.15 -2.14
N TYR A 89 -9.01 1.34 -1.70
CA TYR A 89 -10.08 1.93 -2.51
C TYR A 89 -9.75 3.39 -2.89
N GLU A 90 -9.40 4.22 -1.91
CA GLU A 90 -9.07 5.64 -2.12
C GLU A 90 -7.87 5.79 -3.06
N LEU A 91 -6.84 4.95 -2.91
CA LEU A 91 -5.68 4.90 -3.79
C LEU A 91 -6.07 4.65 -5.26
N ALA A 92 -6.94 3.67 -5.50
CA ALA A 92 -7.42 3.39 -6.85
C ALA A 92 -8.22 4.56 -7.43
N ILE A 93 -9.08 5.19 -6.64
CA ILE A 93 -9.87 6.36 -7.06
C ILE A 93 -8.97 7.56 -7.38
N ASP A 94 -7.93 7.82 -6.59
CA ASP A 94 -6.98 8.91 -6.85
C ASP A 94 -6.26 8.71 -8.18
N ASN A 95 -5.79 7.50 -8.46
CA ASN A 95 -5.17 7.16 -9.74
C ASN A 95 -6.13 7.31 -10.93
N LEU A 96 -7.38 6.85 -10.78
CA LEU A 96 -8.41 7.03 -11.81
C LEU A 96 -8.67 8.51 -12.12
N ASN A 97 -8.70 9.37 -11.10
CA ASN A 97 -8.87 10.82 -11.26
C ASN A 97 -7.70 11.48 -12.02
N GLU A 98 -6.52 10.85 -12.01
CA GLU A 98 -5.33 11.27 -12.76
C GLU A 98 -5.23 10.62 -14.15
N GLY A 99 -6.21 9.80 -14.54
CA GLY A 99 -6.25 9.08 -15.81
C GLY A 99 -5.34 7.85 -15.85
N VAL A 100 -4.99 7.29 -14.70
CA VAL A 100 -4.24 6.04 -14.59
C VAL A 100 -5.20 4.85 -14.60
N ASN A 101 -5.11 4.00 -15.63
CA ASN A 101 -6.03 2.88 -15.83
C ASN A 101 -5.44 1.52 -15.44
N TYR A 102 -4.15 1.45 -15.14
CA TYR A 102 -3.50 0.26 -14.60
C TYR A 102 -2.53 0.65 -13.48
N ILE A 103 -2.64 -0.04 -12.33
CA ILE A 103 -1.75 0.19 -11.19
C ILE A 103 -1.16 -1.13 -10.68
N GLU A 104 0.09 -1.10 -10.22
CA GLU A 104 0.71 -2.18 -9.44
C GLU A 104 1.00 -1.68 -8.01
N VAL A 105 0.11 -2.07 -7.09
CA VAL A 105 0.18 -1.66 -5.69
C VAL A 105 1.13 -2.57 -4.92
N ARG A 106 2.18 -2.00 -4.35
CA ARG A 106 3.17 -2.73 -3.56
C ARG A 106 3.15 -2.33 -2.09
N PHE A 107 3.37 -3.30 -1.22
CA PHE A 107 3.58 -3.10 0.21
C PHE A 107 4.06 -4.38 0.88
N ALA A 108 4.59 -4.27 2.09
CA ALA A 108 4.97 -5.40 2.92
C ALA A 108 3.81 -5.79 3.85
N PRO A 109 3.01 -6.82 3.54
CA PRO A 109 1.82 -7.16 4.32
C PRO A 109 2.15 -7.50 5.78
N GLN A 110 3.33 -8.01 6.06
CA GLN A 110 3.79 -8.36 7.39
C GLN A 110 4.00 -7.15 8.32
N LEU A 111 4.15 -5.94 7.79
CA LEU A 111 4.15 -4.71 8.59
C LEU A 111 2.78 -4.43 9.22
N LEU A 112 1.71 -4.92 8.59
CA LEU A 112 0.33 -4.72 9.00
C LEU A 112 -0.25 -5.88 9.81
N VAL A 113 0.47 -7.02 9.88
CA VAL A 113 0.03 -8.20 10.64
C VAL A 113 0.05 -7.91 12.14
N ASP A 114 -1.07 -8.24 12.79
CA ASP A 114 -1.23 -8.25 14.24
C ASP A 114 -2.16 -9.40 14.63
N HIS A 115 -1.58 -10.52 15.07
CA HIS A 115 -2.34 -11.72 15.42
C HIS A 115 -3.32 -11.49 16.58
N ASN A 116 -3.04 -10.53 17.48
CA ASN A 116 -3.95 -10.20 18.57
C ASN A 116 -5.25 -9.55 18.08
N LYS A 117 -5.21 -8.96 16.89
CA LYS A 117 -6.37 -8.37 16.21
C LYS A 117 -6.93 -9.28 15.09
N GLY A 118 -6.43 -10.49 14.93
CA GLY A 118 -6.81 -11.39 13.86
C GLY A 118 -6.29 -10.99 12.46
N LEU A 119 -5.35 -10.04 12.38
CA LEU A 119 -4.73 -9.62 11.13
C LEU A 119 -3.61 -10.59 10.75
N THR A 120 -3.93 -11.53 9.88
CA THR A 120 -2.95 -12.43 9.24
C THR A 120 -2.51 -11.85 7.90
N ILE A 121 -1.43 -12.39 7.30
CA ILE A 121 -1.01 -12.00 5.93
C ILE A 121 -2.16 -12.17 4.94
N GLU A 122 -2.90 -13.27 5.04
CA GLU A 122 -4.04 -13.55 4.18
C GLU A 122 -5.18 -12.53 4.36
N ALA A 123 -5.50 -12.15 5.60
CA ALA A 123 -6.53 -11.16 5.89
C ALA A 123 -6.15 -9.77 5.36
N VAL A 124 -4.90 -9.36 5.55
CA VAL A 124 -4.36 -8.09 5.06
C VAL A 124 -4.42 -8.00 3.53
N LEU A 125 -3.93 -9.03 2.83
CA LEU A 125 -3.97 -9.07 1.36
C LEU A 125 -5.40 -9.13 0.82
N THR A 126 -6.29 -9.84 1.51
CA THR A 126 -7.70 -9.88 1.14
C THR A 126 -8.38 -8.52 1.28
N ALA A 127 -8.13 -7.79 2.37
CA ALA A 127 -8.66 -6.45 2.59
C ALA A 127 -8.15 -5.45 1.53
N CYS A 128 -6.86 -5.50 1.20
CA CYS A 128 -6.30 -4.70 0.11
C CYS A 128 -7.01 -4.99 -1.22
N ASN A 129 -7.13 -6.28 -1.57
CA ASN A 129 -7.82 -6.70 -2.79
C ASN A 129 -9.30 -6.26 -2.82
N ASN A 130 -10.00 -6.29 -1.69
CA ASN A 130 -11.39 -5.88 -1.61
C ASN A 130 -11.56 -4.40 -1.98
N GLY A 131 -10.71 -3.53 -1.44
CA GLY A 131 -10.72 -2.09 -1.76
C GLY A 131 -10.45 -1.81 -3.24
N LEU A 132 -9.39 -2.41 -3.79
CA LEU A 132 -9.03 -2.25 -5.21
C LEU A 132 -10.13 -2.81 -6.13
N LYS A 133 -10.66 -3.99 -5.82
CA LYS A 133 -11.74 -4.63 -6.60
C LYS A 133 -13.05 -3.83 -6.54
N LYS A 134 -13.33 -3.20 -5.42
CA LYS A 134 -14.50 -2.31 -5.29
C LYS A 134 -14.37 -1.13 -6.23
N ALA A 135 -13.25 -0.42 -6.23
CA ALA A 135 -12.99 0.69 -7.15
C ALA A 135 -13.05 0.24 -8.61
N GLN A 136 -12.41 -0.89 -8.96
CA GLN A 136 -12.45 -1.46 -10.30
C GLN A 136 -13.89 -1.73 -10.76
N ARG A 137 -14.70 -2.37 -9.93
CA ARG A 137 -16.09 -2.68 -10.26
C ARG A 137 -16.93 -1.42 -10.47
N GLU A 138 -16.77 -0.43 -9.59
CA GLU A 138 -17.52 0.83 -9.68
C GLU A 138 -17.14 1.60 -10.94
N TYR A 139 -15.87 1.76 -11.24
CA TYR A 139 -15.41 2.48 -12.42
C TYR A 139 -15.74 1.74 -13.72
N ASN A 140 -15.46 0.44 -13.83
CA ASN A 140 -15.71 -0.33 -15.07
C ASN A 140 -17.19 -0.48 -15.40
N ASN A 141 -18.10 -0.24 -14.44
CA ASN A 141 -19.54 -0.15 -14.67
C ASN A 141 -20.06 1.31 -14.79
N SER A 142 -19.19 2.30 -14.83
CA SER A 142 -19.57 3.69 -15.00
C SER A 142 -19.98 4.01 -16.45
N SER A 143 -20.69 5.12 -16.65
CA SER A 143 -21.01 5.63 -17.98
C SER A 143 -19.77 5.97 -18.80
N GLU A 144 -18.71 6.40 -18.16
CA GLU A 144 -17.43 6.74 -18.80
C GLU A 144 -16.83 5.54 -19.56
N VAL A 145 -16.88 4.34 -18.97
CA VAL A 145 -16.39 3.11 -19.61
C VAL A 145 -17.43 2.55 -20.58
N LEU A 146 -18.70 2.40 -20.13
CA LEU A 146 -19.72 1.67 -20.88
C LEU A 146 -20.29 2.46 -22.07
N GLN A 147 -20.32 3.80 -21.99
CA GLN A 147 -20.94 4.66 -23.01
C GLN A 147 -19.95 5.53 -23.76
N GLU A 148 -18.92 6.04 -23.05
CA GLU A 148 -17.93 6.92 -23.67
C GLU A 148 -16.69 6.18 -24.18
N GLY A 149 -16.56 4.86 -23.86
CA GLY A 149 -15.49 4.00 -24.36
C GLY A 149 -14.14 4.28 -23.70
N LYS A 150 -14.10 4.87 -22.50
CA LYS A 150 -12.85 4.99 -21.73
C LYS A 150 -12.28 3.62 -21.38
N PRO A 151 -10.96 3.47 -21.27
CA PRO A 151 -10.33 2.21 -20.91
C PRO A 151 -10.79 1.71 -19.53
N GLU A 152 -10.98 0.40 -19.40
CA GLU A 152 -11.24 -0.22 -18.11
C GLU A 152 -10.05 -0.05 -17.15
N PHE A 153 -10.34 0.01 -15.86
CA PHE A 153 -9.35 0.00 -14.80
C PHE A 153 -8.97 -1.43 -14.41
N HIS A 154 -7.67 -1.68 -14.34
CA HIS A 154 -7.10 -2.94 -13.87
C HIS A 154 -6.02 -2.68 -12.81
N TYR A 155 -5.73 -3.69 -11.98
CA TYR A 155 -4.69 -3.58 -10.96
C TYR A 155 -3.98 -4.90 -10.73
N GLY A 156 -2.75 -4.82 -10.22
CA GLY A 156 -1.99 -5.91 -9.66
C GLY A 156 -1.53 -5.60 -8.24
N ILE A 157 -1.23 -6.64 -7.46
CA ILE A 157 -0.66 -6.51 -6.12
C ILE A 157 0.75 -7.10 -6.16
N ILE A 158 1.73 -6.36 -5.66
CA ILE A 158 3.11 -6.82 -5.47
C ILE A 158 3.36 -6.93 -3.96
N THR A 159 3.66 -8.13 -3.49
CA THR A 159 3.96 -8.36 -2.08
C THR A 159 5.46 -8.20 -1.82
N CYS A 160 5.82 -7.33 -0.87
CA CYS A 160 7.21 -7.01 -0.56
C CYS A 160 7.70 -7.81 0.65
N ALA A 161 8.80 -8.54 0.48
CA ALA A 161 9.56 -9.10 1.59
C ALA A 161 10.55 -8.04 2.10
N MET A 162 10.58 -7.82 3.42
CA MET A 162 11.52 -6.88 4.03
C MET A 162 12.88 -7.52 4.21
N ARG A 163 13.94 -6.85 3.73
CA ARG A 163 15.34 -7.29 3.90
C ARG A 163 15.93 -6.91 5.26
N MET A 164 15.41 -5.84 5.85
CA MET A 164 15.94 -5.29 7.11
C MET A 164 14.79 -5.05 8.09
N PHE A 165 14.79 -5.81 9.15
CA PHE A 165 13.96 -5.60 10.31
C PHE A 165 14.63 -6.27 11.52
N GLY A 166 14.27 -5.84 12.71
CA GLY A 166 14.87 -6.31 13.95
C GLY A 166 13.80 -6.55 15.02
N PRO A 167 14.24 -7.00 16.21
CA PRO A 167 13.35 -7.28 17.34
C PRO A 167 12.68 -6.02 17.93
N GLU A 168 13.21 -4.84 17.65
CA GLU A 168 12.73 -3.55 18.18
C GLU A 168 11.94 -2.73 17.16
N GLY A 169 11.48 -3.35 16.08
CA GLY A 169 10.70 -2.69 15.04
C GLY A 169 9.26 -2.37 15.48
N PHE A 170 8.59 -1.52 14.69
CA PHE A 170 7.19 -1.16 14.93
C PHE A 170 6.18 -2.26 14.50
N SER A 171 6.63 -3.34 13.86
CA SER A 171 5.77 -4.44 13.43
C SER A 171 5.65 -5.54 14.48
N PRO A 172 4.45 -5.82 15.01
CA PRO A 172 4.24 -6.93 15.93
C PRO A 172 4.64 -8.29 15.36
N TYR A 173 4.45 -8.50 14.06
CA TYR A 173 4.84 -9.73 13.36
C TYR A 173 6.34 -10.01 13.51
N TYR A 174 7.17 -9.06 13.10
CA TYR A 174 8.63 -9.24 13.14
C TYR A 174 9.16 -9.33 14.56
N THR A 175 8.68 -8.47 15.47
CA THR A 175 9.06 -8.52 16.89
C THR A 175 8.76 -9.90 17.50
N ASN A 176 7.60 -10.48 17.21
CA ASN A 176 7.23 -11.81 17.71
C ASN A 176 8.08 -12.89 17.07
N LEU A 177 8.34 -12.82 15.76
CA LEU A 177 9.15 -13.79 15.05
C LEU A 177 10.59 -13.86 15.63
N PHE A 178 11.23 -12.71 15.88
CA PHE A 178 12.55 -12.65 16.51
C PHE A 178 12.54 -13.21 17.93
N ARG A 179 11.50 -12.93 18.72
CA ARG A 179 11.36 -13.49 20.08
C ARG A 179 11.22 -15.01 20.08
N MET A 180 10.47 -15.55 19.11
CA MET A 180 10.29 -17.00 18.96
C MET A 180 11.57 -17.68 18.48
N MET A 181 12.33 -17.03 17.62
CA MET A 181 13.55 -17.56 17.00
C MET A 181 14.83 -17.04 17.65
N ASN A 182 14.82 -16.88 18.95
CA ASN A 182 15.88 -16.23 19.73
C ASN A 182 17.31 -16.76 19.53
N TYR A 183 17.45 -18.03 19.13
CA TYR A 183 18.73 -18.66 18.85
C TYR A 183 19.10 -18.74 17.36
N ALA A 184 18.24 -18.25 16.47
CA ALA A 184 18.52 -18.21 15.05
C ALA A 184 19.37 -16.97 14.72
N LYS A 185 20.13 -17.07 13.63
CA LYS A 185 20.79 -15.89 13.05
C LYS A 185 19.74 -15.00 12.38
N ASP A 186 19.92 -13.69 12.42
CA ASP A 186 18.97 -12.72 11.83
C ASP A 186 18.58 -13.06 10.39
N MET A 187 19.55 -13.47 9.56
CA MET A 187 19.28 -13.86 8.18
C MET A 187 18.33 -15.08 8.08
N GLN A 188 18.35 -15.99 9.04
CA GLN A 188 17.42 -17.13 9.04
C GLN A 188 15.99 -16.66 9.37
N VAL A 189 15.85 -15.71 10.30
CA VAL A 189 14.56 -15.11 10.66
C VAL A 189 13.99 -14.35 9.45
N ILE A 190 14.80 -13.55 8.79
CA ILE A 190 14.45 -12.80 7.57
C ILE A 190 14.00 -13.76 6.46
N THR A 191 14.77 -14.82 6.22
CA THR A 191 14.44 -15.82 5.19
C THR A 191 13.10 -16.51 5.48
N MET A 192 12.86 -16.88 6.74
CA MET A 192 11.58 -17.52 7.11
C MET A 192 10.39 -16.59 6.92
N ALA A 193 10.53 -15.32 7.31
CA ALA A 193 9.50 -14.31 7.08
C ALA A 193 9.19 -14.15 5.59
N ALA A 194 10.22 -14.05 4.75
CA ALA A 194 10.04 -13.96 3.30
C ALA A 194 9.35 -15.19 2.71
N MET A 195 9.75 -16.39 3.14
CA MET A 195 9.13 -17.65 2.69
C MET A 195 7.64 -17.73 3.09
N GLU A 196 7.28 -17.30 4.29
CA GLU A 196 5.89 -17.28 4.75
C GLU A 196 5.05 -16.33 3.91
N MET A 197 5.55 -15.12 3.67
CA MET A 197 4.88 -14.12 2.81
C MET A 197 4.66 -14.67 1.39
N VAL A 198 5.69 -15.28 0.78
CA VAL A 198 5.58 -15.87 -0.56
C VAL A 198 4.54 -16.99 -0.60
N ARG A 199 4.55 -17.87 0.39
CA ARG A 199 3.58 -18.99 0.47
C ARG A 199 2.14 -18.48 0.61
N ALA A 200 1.92 -17.49 1.48
CA ALA A 200 0.60 -16.86 1.63
C ALA A 200 0.14 -16.19 0.33
N SER A 201 1.04 -15.47 -0.34
CA SER A 201 0.78 -14.80 -1.63
C SER A 201 0.39 -15.80 -2.72
N VAL A 202 1.18 -16.86 -2.91
CA VAL A 202 0.90 -17.91 -3.90
C VAL A 202 -0.43 -18.60 -3.58
N LYS A 203 -0.68 -18.95 -2.32
CA LYS A 203 -1.94 -19.57 -1.89
C LYS A 203 -3.14 -18.68 -2.27
N LEU A 204 -3.10 -17.38 -1.96
CA LEU A 204 -4.20 -16.46 -2.25
C LEU A 204 -4.40 -16.26 -3.76
N ARG A 205 -3.32 -16.14 -4.52
CA ARG A 205 -3.39 -16.08 -5.99
C ARG A 205 -4.09 -17.32 -6.55
N ASP A 206 -3.66 -18.50 -6.14
CA ASP A 206 -4.10 -19.76 -6.73
C ASP A 206 -5.48 -20.21 -6.24
N THR A 207 -5.87 -19.88 -4.99
CA THR A 207 -7.14 -20.34 -4.40
C THR A 207 -8.24 -19.32 -4.34
N LYS A 208 -7.90 -18.01 -4.35
CA LYS A 208 -8.86 -16.90 -4.25
C LYS A 208 -8.89 -16.01 -5.49
N GLY A 209 -7.97 -16.23 -6.44
CA GLY A 209 -7.86 -15.41 -7.65
C GLY A 209 -7.48 -13.95 -7.36
N ILE A 210 -6.79 -13.68 -6.24
CA ILE A 210 -6.26 -12.34 -5.97
C ILE A 210 -5.14 -12.06 -6.97
N PRO A 211 -5.16 -10.91 -7.68
CA PRO A 211 -4.19 -10.62 -8.74
C PRO A 211 -2.83 -10.22 -8.16
N ILE A 212 -2.15 -11.17 -7.51
CA ILE A 212 -0.77 -10.99 -7.06
C ILE A 212 0.13 -11.25 -8.27
N VAL A 213 0.69 -10.18 -8.81
CA VAL A 213 1.45 -10.16 -10.07
C VAL A 213 2.96 -10.20 -9.88
N GLY A 214 3.44 -9.92 -8.66
CA GLY A 214 4.86 -9.89 -8.38
C GLY A 214 5.21 -10.04 -6.91
N ILE A 215 6.49 -10.32 -6.67
CA ILE A 215 7.13 -10.33 -5.36
C ILE A 215 8.35 -9.43 -5.44
N ASP A 216 8.53 -8.58 -4.43
CA ASP A 216 9.63 -7.63 -4.35
C ASP A 216 10.43 -7.81 -3.06
N LEU A 217 11.66 -7.30 -3.04
CA LEU A 217 12.52 -7.22 -1.87
C LEU A 217 12.72 -5.76 -1.49
N SER A 218 12.15 -5.35 -0.36
CA SER A 218 12.18 -3.97 0.12
C SER A 218 13.10 -3.80 1.34
N GLY A 219 13.57 -2.57 1.55
CA GLY A 219 14.50 -2.18 2.61
C GLY A 219 15.91 -1.92 2.07
N GLN A 220 16.76 -1.31 2.91
CA GLN A 220 18.17 -1.01 2.61
C GLN A 220 19.08 -2.23 2.75
#